data_f9b58ac00ef564fbb03860c3434087d9
#
_entry.id   f9b58ac00ef564fbb03860c3434087d9
#
_cell.length_a   1.000
_cell.length_b   1.000
_cell.length_c   1.000
_cell.angle_alpha   90.00
_cell.angle_beta   90.00
_cell.angle_gamma   90.00
#
_symmetry.space_group_name_H-M   'P 1'
#
loop_
_entity.id
_entity.type
_entity.pdbx_description
1 polymer ?
#
loop_
_entity_poly.entity_id
_entity_poly.type
_entity_poly.pdbx_seq_one_letter_code
_entity_poly.pdbx_strand_id
1 'polypeptide(L)'
;MNPKRIPLFPLDIVLFPGCSLPLHIFESRFKLMIRRCLNMRLQFGVILAQKRGMATVGCTAAIVSLVKQYPDGKMDILTRGETPFQVKEIFDDKPYLEAAIECFDEASEAYPSASKELTEAYEQCHWLLFNRGPETPRKKDRLSPAYAMASSLPLPLEHKQLLLENRSEAERQEQLLEQLKEWLPQLVYLNERRQRARGNGHSLN
;
A
#
# COMPACT_ATOMS: atom_id res chain seq x y z
N MET A 1 24.86 1.56 -13.29
CA MET A 1 24.80 2.14 -11.92
C MET A 1 24.96 1.02 -10.93
N ASN A 2 25.75 1.18 -9.86
CA ASN A 2 25.77 0.18 -8.79
C ASN A 2 24.39 0.12 -8.12
N PRO A 3 23.83 -1.07 -7.90
CA PRO A 3 22.53 -1.20 -7.28
C PRO A 3 22.55 -0.58 -5.87
N LYS A 4 21.53 0.21 -5.57
CA LYS A 4 21.38 0.85 -4.25
C LYS A 4 21.04 -0.21 -3.22
N ARG A 5 21.87 -0.42 -2.19
CA ARG A 5 21.59 -1.33 -1.07
C ARG A 5 20.78 -0.60 0.00
N ILE A 6 19.60 -1.11 0.33
CA ILE A 6 18.68 -0.56 1.34
C ILE A 6 18.25 -1.62 2.35
N PRO A 7 17.92 -1.23 3.61
CA PRO A 7 17.23 -2.12 4.54
C PRO A 7 15.88 -2.58 3.99
N LEU A 8 15.50 -3.84 4.23
CA LEU A 8 14.18 -4.36 3.90
C LEU A 8 13.33 -4.56 5.14
N PHE A 9 12.07 -4.21 5.02
CA PHE A 9 11.03 -4.47 6.02
C PHE A 9 9.95 -5.37 5.40
N PRO A 10 10.07 -6.70 5.57
CA PRO A 10 9.04 -7.63 5.13
C PRO A 10 7.78 -7.47 5.99
N LEU A 11 6.64 -7.25 5.35
CA LEU A 11 5.35 -7.06 5.98
C LEU A 11 4.25 -7.79 5.19
N ASP A 12 3.16 -8.14 5.85
CA ASP A 12 1.96 -8.70 5.18
C ASP A 12 1.06 -7.56 4.66
N ILE A 13 1.65 -6.62 3.94
CA ILE A 13 0.98 -5.48 3.29
C ILE A 13 1.69 -5.10 2.00
N VAL A 14 1.00 -4.40 1.12
CA VAL A 14 1.55 -3.71 -0.05
C VAL A 14 1.50 -2.21 0.20
N LEU A 15 2.66 -1.55 0.13
CA LEU A 15 2.78 -0.10 0.23
C LEU A 15 2.84 0.50 -1.18
N PHE A 16 1.97 1.46 -1.47
CA PHE A 16 2.02 2.21 -2.72
C PHE A 16 2.77 3.54 -2.58
N PRO A 17 3.39 4.04 -3.67
CA PRO A 17 3.92 5.39 -3.73
C PRO A 17 2.92 6.44 -3.27
N GLY A 18 3.38 7.40 -2.48
CA GLY A 18 2.58 8.49 -1.94
C GLY A 18 1.65 8.12 -0.79
N CYS A 19 1.41 6.83 -0.53
CA CYS A 19 0.54 6.38 0.54
C CYS A 19 1.26 6.39 1.89
N SER A 20 0.53 6.79 2.94
CA SER A 20 1.04 6.80 4.31
C SER A 20 0.90 5.42 4.95
N LEU A 21 1.90 5.04 5.75
CA LEU A 21 1.91 3.80 6.51
C LEU A 21 2.38 4.07 7.94
N PRO A 22 1.47 4.04 8.93
CA PRO A 22 1.86 4.06 10.33
C PRO A 22 2.41 2.69 10.74
N LEU A 23 3.54 2.67 11.47
CA LEU A 23 4.19 1.45 11.92
C LEU A 23 4.48 1.52 13.41
N HIS A 24 4.16 0.42 14.13
CA HIS A 24 4.59 0.18 15.49
C HIS A 24 5.81 -0.74 15.50
N ILE A 25 6.97 -0.21 15.87
CA ILE A 25 8.25 -0.91 15.82
C ILE A 25 8.59 -1.48 17.21
N PHE A 26 8.47 -2.79 17.36
CA PHE A 26 8.68 -3.48 18.64
C PHE A 26 9.79 -4.55 18.61
N GLU A 27 10.02 -5.20 17.46
CA GLU A 27 11.06 -6.21 17.32
C GLU A 27 12.46 -5.57 17.39
N SER A 28 13.40 -6.22 18.09
CA SER A 28 14.77 -5.70 18.30
C SER A 28 15.50 -5.43 16.98
N ARG A 29 15.37 -6.32 15.99
CA ARG A 29 15.98 -6.17 14.67
C ARG A 29 15.45 -4.93 13.93
N PHE A 30 14.16 -4.67 14.00
CA PHE A 30 13.55 -3.51 13.33
C PHE A 30 13.77 -2.21 14.12
N LYS A 31 13.89 -2.27 15.46
CA LYS A 31 14.34 -1.11 16.24
C LYS A 31 15.74 -0.65 15.83
N LEU A 32 16.66 -1.61 15.60
CA LEU A 32 18.00 -1.31 15.11
C LEU A 32 17.97 -0.70 13.70
N MET A 33 17.21 -1.30 12.78
CA MET A 33 17.03 -0.85 11.42
C MET A 33 16.48 0.59 11.35
N ILE A 34 15.38 0.86 12.06
CA ILE A 34 14.72 2.18 12.02
C ILE A 34 15.58 3.25 12.67
N ARG A 35 16.28 2.96 13.78
CA ARG A 35 17.25 3.90 14.36
C ARG A 35 18.34 4.28 13.37
N ARG A 36 18.88 3.31 12.62
CA ARG A 36 19.86 3.60 11.57
C ARG A 36 19.25 4.48 10.48
N CYS A 37 18.02 4.17 10.02
CA CYS A 37 17.33 4.97 9.01
C CYS A 37 17.12 6.42 9.49
N LEU A 38 16.70 6.62 10.73
CA LEU A 38 16.50 7.94 11.33
C LEU A 38 17.82 8.72 11.41
N ASN A 39 18.91 8.10 11.94
CA ASN A 39 20.19 8.76 12.15
C ASN A 39 20.86 9.16 10.84
N MET A 40 20.72 8.33 9.80
CA MET A 40 21.39 8.52 8.50
C MET A 40 20.44 9.09 7.43
N ARG A 41 19.19 9.38 7.76
CA ARG A 41 18.14 9.83 6.82
C ARG A 41 18.00 8.90 5.62
N LEU A 42 18.02 7.59 5.88
CA LEU A 42 17.88 6.56 4.85
C LEU A 42 16.41 6.18 4.67
N GLN A 43 16.07 5.87 3.44
CA GLN A 43 14.85 5.11 3.12
C GLN A 43 15.08 3.62 3.40
N PHE A 44 14.01 2.89 3.61
CA PHE A 44 13.98 1.42 3.63
C PHE A 44 12.95 0.89 2.65
N GLY A 45 13.04 -0.36 2.26
CA GLY A 45 12.07 -1.01 1.38
C GLY A 45 11.00 -1.74 2.18
N VAL A 46 9.73 -1.44 1.92
CA VAL A 46 8.60 -2.28 2.35
C VAL A 46 8.33 -3.29 1.25
N ILE A 47 8.23 -4.56 1.62
CA ILE A 47 8.03 -5.66 0.68
C ILE A 47 7.01 -6.65 1.24
N LEU A 48 6.08 -7.10 0.38
CA LEU A 48 5.09 -8.09 0.76
C LEU A 48 5.77 -9.42 1.09
N ALA A 49 5.53 -9.91 2.30
CA ALA A 49 6.04 -11.20 2.76
C ALA A 49 4.91 -12.01 3.38
N GLN A 50 4.68 -13.19 2.85
CA GLN A 50 3.66 -14.13 3.30
C GLN A 50 4.28 -15.52 3.54
N LYS A 51 3.48 -16.46 4.06
CA LYS A 51 3.93 -17.86 4.31
C LYS A 51 4.56 -18.54 3.09
N ARG A 52 4.17 -18.13 1.88
CA ARG A 52 4.66 -18.71 0.62
C ARG A 52 5.97 -18.09 0.11
N GLY A 53 6.44 -17.03 0.76
CA GLY A 53 7.65 -16.32 0.36
C GLY A 53 7.50 -14.81 0.40
N MET A 54 8.50 -14.16 -0.14
CA MET A 54 8.58 -12.70 -0.25
C MET A 54 8.47 -12.30 -1.72
N ALA A 55 7.70 -11.24 -1.99
CA ALA A 55 7.59 -10.69 -3.34
C ALA A 55 8.96 -10.18 -3.82
N THR A 56 9.08 -9.98 -5.13
CA THR A 56 10.31 -9.44 -5.73
C THR A 56 10.23 -7.94 -6.00
N VAL A 57 9.02 -7.38 -5.93
CA VAL A 57 8.75 -5.94 -6.07
C VAL A 57 8.24 -5.39 -4.75
N GLY A 58 8.77 -4.27 -4.32
CA GLY A 58 8.35 -3.53 -3.14
C GLY A 58 8.29 -2.04 -3.41
N CYS A 59 8.05 -1.25 -2.35
CA CYS A 59 8.08 0.21 -2.40
C CYS A 59 9.05 0.76 -1.36
N THR A 60 9.91 1.72 -1.75
CA THR A 60 10.74 2.43 -0.78
C THR A 60 9.86 3.30 0.11
N ALA A 61 10.24 3.42 1.37
CA ALA A 61 9.54 4.19 2.37
C ALA A 61 10.47 5.22 3.01
N ALA A 62 10.01 6.47 3.08
CA ALA A 62 10.64 7.51 3.87
C ALA A 62 9.95 7.63 5.24
N ILE A 63 10.73 7.85 6.31
CA ILE A 63 10.18 8.15 7.63
C ILE A 63 9.80 9.63 7.65
N VAL A 64 8.50 9.90 7.72
CA VAL A 64 7.95 11.27 7.75
C VAL A 64 8.08 11.87 9.16
N SER A 65 7.78 11.07 10.18
CA SER A 65 7.90 11.50 11.58
C SER A 65 8.06 10.31 12.54
N LEU A 66 8.80 10.56 13.61
CA LEU A 66 8.78 9.74 14.81
C LEU A 66 7.63 10.25 15.68
N VAL A 67 6.51 9.52 15.70
CA VAL A 67 5.28 9.93 16.39
C VAL A 67 5.44 9.75 17.91
N LYS A 68 6.03 8.62 18.33
CA LYS A 68 6.27 8.32 19.73
C LYS A 68 7.46 7.40 19.91
N GLN A 69 8.24 7.65 20.97
CA GLN A 69 9.27 6.74 21.43
C GLN A 69 8.96 6.29 22.85
N TYR A 70 9.07 5.01 23.11
CA TYR A 70 8.77 4.40 24.39
C TYR A 70 10.07 4.11 25.20
N PRO A 71 10.00 4.05 26.55
CA PRO A 71 11.16 3.77 27.39
C PRO A 71 11.87 2.43 27.09
N ASP A 72 11.12 1.41 26.63
CA ASP A 72 11.63 0.11 26.19
C ASP A 72 12.23 0.11 24.78
N GLY A 73 12.31 1.29 24.17
CA GLY A 73 12.89 1.52 22.86
C GLY A 73 11.96 1.17 21.69
N LYS A 74 10.69 0.85 21.92
CA LYS A 74 9.67 0.77 20.86
C LYS A 74 9.45 2.15 20.27
N MET A 75 8.93 2.20 19.05
CA MET A 75 8.69 3.44 18.33
C MET A 75 7.40 3.36 17.50
N ASP A 76 6.62 4.41 17.52
CA ASP A 76 5.55 4.65 16.55
C ASP A 76 6.09 5.64 15.52
N ILE A 77 6.11 5.25 14.27
CA ILE A 77 6.58 6.10 13.16
C ILE A 77 5.49 6.23 12.10
N LEU A 78 5.47 7.37 11.46
CA LEU A 78 4.70 7.58 10.24
C LEU A 78 5.65 7.51 9.06
N THR A 79 5.36 6.67 8.09
CA THR A 79 6.13 6.54 6.86
C THR A 79 5.28 6.88 5.65
N ARG A 80 5.94 7.16 4.52
CA ARG A 80 5.31 7.39 3.23
C ARG A 80 6.04 6.57 2.17
N GLY A 81 5.29 5.89 1.33
CA GLY A 81 5.82 5.21 0.15
C GLY A 81 6.36 6.22 -0.86
N GLU A 82 7.50 5.91 -1.48
CA GLU A 82 8.14 6.81 -2.42
C GLU A 82 8.21 6.19 -3.83
N THR A 83 9.01 5.17 -4.03
CA THR A 83 9.30 4.61 -5.36
C THR A 83 9.21 3.10 -5.35
N PRO A 84 8.49 2.48 -6.30
CA PRO A 84 8.52 1.04 -6.48
C PRO A 84 9.92 0.57 -6.89
N PHE A 85 10.31 -0.62 -6.46
CA PHE A 85 11.61 -1.20 -6.78
C PHE A 85 11.52 -2.70 -7.04
N GLN A 86 12.47 -3.19 -7.84
CA GLN A 86 12.75 -4.61 -8.02
C GLN A 86 13.92 -5.02 -7.13
N VAL A 87 13.78 -6.10 -6.38
CA VAL A 87 14.88 -6.74 -5.66
C VAL A 87 15.78 -7.46 -6.67
N LYS A 88 17.09 -7.22 -6.58
CA LYS A 88 18.12 -7.91 -7.39
C LYS A 88 18.87 -8.94 -6.57
N GLU A 89 19.19 -8.62 -5.33
CA GLU A 89 19.94 -9.48 -4.43
C GLU A 89 19.54 -9.18 -2.98
N ILE A 90 19.50 -10.21 -2.15
CA ILE A 90 19.17 -10.11 -0.72
C ILE A 90 20.41 -10.42 0.10
N PHE A 91 20.62 -9.66 1.18
CA PHE A 91 21.71 -9.82 2.13
C PHE A 91 21.14 -10.03 3.54
N ASP A 92 21.67 -11.00 4.25
CA ASP A 92 21.30 -11.38 5.63
C ASP A 92 22.47 -11.24 6.62
N ASP A 93 23.49 -10.45 6.26
CA ASP A 93 24.68 -10.17 7.07
C ASP A 93 24.41 -9.28 8.31
N LYS A 94 23.17 -8.84 8.50
CA LYS A 94 22.69 -8.04 9.63
C LYS A 94 21.50 -8.72 10.33
N PRO A 95 21.13 -8.25 11.55
CA PRO A 95 19.92 -8.75 12.22
C PRO A 95 18.61 -8.52 11.45
N TYR A 96 18.63 -7.70 10.40
CA TYR A 96 17.54 -7.44 9.45
C TYR A 96 18.05 -7.61 8.02
N LEU A 97 17.15 -7.90 7.11
CA LEU A 97 17.49 -8.05 5.70
C LEU A 97 17.86 -6.69 5.06
N GLU A 98 18.77 -6.73 4.11
CA GLU A 98 19.02 -5.65 3.15
C GLU A 98 18.89 -6.21 1.74
N ALA A 99 18.65 -5.33 0.76
CA ALA A 99 18.64 -5.73 -0.65
C ALA A 99 19.36 -4.71 -1.53
N ALA A 100 20.02 -5.22 -2.55
CA ALA A 100 20.35 -4.44 -3.74
C ALA A 100 19.08 -4.30 -4.57
N ILE A 101 18.70 -3.08 -4.88
CA ILE A 101 17.45 -2.76 -5.56
C ILE A 101 17.68 -1.95 -6.83
N GLU A 102 16.76 -2.11 -7.77
CA GLU A 102 16.60 -1.23 -8.93
C GLU A 102 15.25 -0.53 -8.81
N CYS A 103 15.27 0.80 -8.64
CA CYS A 103 14.05 1.59 -8.61
C CYS A 103 13.42 1.67 -10.00
N PHE A 104 12.10 1.67 -10.07
CA PHE A 104 11.41 1.95 -11.31
C PHE A 104 11.51 3.45 -11.59
N ASP A 105 11.93 3.79 -12.80
CA ASP A 105 11.83 5.15 -13.29
C ASP A 105 10.36 5.42 -13.61
N GLU A 106 9.62 5.96 -12.65
CA GLU A 106 8.33 6.54 -12.94
C GLU A 106 8.60 7.85 -13.69
N ALA A 107 8.16 7.91 -14.94
CA ALA A 107 8.30 9.10 -15.75
C ALA A 107 7.78 10.33 -14.98
N SER A 108 8.55 11.41 -15.01
CA SER A 108 8.28 12.70 -14.34
C SER A 108 7.00 13.40 -14.83
N GLU A 109 6.22 12.77 -15.67
CA GLU A 109 5.00 13.30 -16.24
C GLU A 109 3.82 13.15 -15.29
N ALA A 110 2.87 14.09 -15.40
CA ALA A 110 1.63 14.01 -14.64
C ALA A 110 0.87 12.73 -15.02
N TYR A 111 0.46 11.96 -14.02
CA TYR A 111 -0.33 10.76 -14.26
C TYR A 111 -1.63 11.11 -15.03
N PRO A 112 -2.05 10.27 -16.00
CA PRO A 112 -3.33 10.44 -16.65
C PRO A 112 -4.46 10.38 -15.61
N SER A 113 -5.47 11.23 -15.79
CA SER A 113 -6.66 11.19 -14.95
C SER A 113 -7.35 9.81 -15.07
N ALA A 114 -7.95 9.35 -13.98
CA ALA A 114 -8.76 8.15 -14.03
C ALA A 114 -9.92 8.31 -15.05
N SER A 115 -10.21 7.23 -15.77
CA SER A 115 -11.37 7.20 -16.66
C SER A 115 -12.66 7.39 -15.85
N LYS A 116 -13.71 7.88 -16.51
CA LYS A 116 -15.03 8.03 -15.88
C LYS A 116 -15.53 6.69 -15.36
N GLU A 117 -15.36 5.62 -16.14
CA GLU A 117 -15.78 4.28 -15.80
C GLU A 117 -15.07 3.74 -14.55
N LEU A 118 -13.75 3.93 -14.45
CA LEU A 118 -12.98 3.55 -13.26
C LEU A 118 -13.44 4.34 -12.03
N THR A 119 -13.67 5.63 -12.19
CA THR A 119 -14.13 6.50 -11.09
C THR A 119 -15.48 6.06 -10.56
N GLU A 120 -16.46 5.78 -11.45
CA GLU A 120 -17.80 5.30 -11.09
C GLU A 120 -17.75 3.93 -10.38
N ALA A 121 -16.97 2.99 -10.92
CA ALA A 121 -16.79 1.67 -10.29
C ALA A 121 -16.15 1.79 -8.89
N TYR A 122 -15.14 2.63 -8.74
CA TYR A 122 -14.49 2.89 -7.47
C TYR A 122 -15.44 3.51 -6.44
N GLU A 123 -16.19 4.55 -6.82
CA GLU A 123 -17.15 5.21 -5.93
C GLU A 123 -18.26 4.25 -5.50
N GLN A 124 -18.74 3.40 -6.40
CA GLN A 124 -19.74 2.39 -6.09
C GLN A 124 -19.20 1.34 -5.10
N CYS A 125 -17.99 0.81 -5.32
CA CYS A 125 -17.34 -0.10 -4.38
C CYS A 125 -17.16 0.55 -3.00
N HIS A 126 -16.69 1.80 -2.97
CA HIS A 126 -16.45 2.53 -1.74
C HIS A 126 -17.76 2.76 -0.96
N TRP A 127 -18.84 3.12 -1.66
CA TRP A 127 -20.16 3.28 -1.05
C TRP A 127 -20.70 1.96 -0.46
N LEU A 128 -20.59 0.87 -1.21
CA LEU A 128 -21.05 -0.46 -0.74
C LEU A 128 -20.27 -0.96 0.49
N LEU A 129 -18.98 -0.62 0.59
CA LEU A 129 -18.12 -1.03 1.69
C LEU A 129 -18.29 -0.17 2.95
N PHE A 130 -18.31 1.15 2.77
CA PHE A 130 -18.15 2.10 3.88
C PHE A 130 -19.40 2.95 4.14
N ASN A 131 -20.45 2.83 3.30
CA ASN A 131 -21.68 3.62 3.34
C ASN A 131 -21.41 5.15 3.28
N ARG A 132 -20.34 5.52 2.59
CA ARG A 132 -19.93 6.91 2.31
C ARG A 132 -19.13 6.97 1.02
N GLY A 133 -19.12 8.12 0.35
CA GLY A 133 -18.24 8.34 -0.79
C GLY A 133 -16.76 8.39 -0.39
N PRO A 134 -15.83 8.23 -1.35
CA PRO A 134 -14.41 8.36 -1.10
C PRO A 134 -14.04 9.80 -0.72
N GLU A 135 -12.98 9.94 0.09
CA GLU A 135 -12.40 11.25 0.37
C GLU A 135 -11.69 11.78 -0.88
N THR A 136 -11.94 13.03 -1.22
CA THR A 136 -11.26 13.66 -2.36
C THR A 136 -9.77 13.81 -2.05
N PRO A 137 -8.86 13.26 -2.85
CA PRO A 137 -7.42 13.45 -2.65
C PRO A 137 -7.09 14.96 -2.65
N ARG A 138 -6.21 15.37 -1.76
CA ARG A 138 -5.76 16.77 -1.75
C ARG A 138 -4.99 17.06 -3.03
N LYS A 139 -5.32 18.14 -3.75
CA LYS A 139 -4.70 18.56 -5.02
C LYS A 139 -3.15 18.66 -5.01
N LYS A 140 -2.51 18.62 -3.85
CA LYS A 140 -1.05 18.69 -3.71
C LYS A 140 -0.35 17.33 -3.83
N ASP A 141 -1.08 16.24 -3.72
CA ASP A 141 -0.49 14.90 -3.80
C ASP A 141 -0.50 14.46 -5.27
N ARG A 142 0.67 14.49 -5.90
CA ARG A 142 0.89 13.87 -7.21
C ARG A 142 0.86 12.34 -7.05
N LEU A 143 -0.30 11.80 -6.72
CA LEU A 143 -0.49 10.38 -6.56
C LEU A 143 -1.02 9.78 -7.87
N SER A 144 -0.51 8.60 -8.21
CA SER A 144 -1.15 7.75 -9.21
C SER A 144 -2.61 7.51 -8.80
N PRO A 145 -3.59 7.83 -9.67
CA PRO A 145 -5.00 7.56 -9.36
C PRO A 145 -5.26 6.10 -9.02
N ALA A 146 -4.64 5.15 -9.74
CA ALA A 146 -4.80 3.73 -9.46
C ALA A 146 -4.28 3.36 -8.07
N TYR A 147 -3.11 3.87 -7.65
CA TYR A 147 -2.58 3.61 -6.31
C TYR A 147 -3.43 4.23 -5.20
N ALA A 148 -3.89 5.48 -5.42
CA ALA A 148 -4.76 6.15 -4.46
C ALA A 148 -6.08 5.38 -4.23
N MET A 149 -6.73 4.96 -5.30
CA MET A 149 -7.96 4.17 -5.24
C MET A 149 -7.72 2.80 -4.61
N ALA A 150 -6.71 2.05 -5.05
CA ALA A 150 -6.39 0.73 -4.53
C ALA A 150 -5.97 0.73 -3.05
N SER A 151 -5.31 1.79 -2.59
CA SER A 151 -4.89 1.93 -1.19
C SER A 151 -6.07 2.09 -0.23
N SER A 152 -7.15 2.74 -0.67
CA SER A 152 -8.34 3.02 0.12
C SER A 152 -9.33 1.85 0.21
N LEU A 153 -9.17 0.84 -0.66
CA LEU A 153 -10.03 -0.33 -0.73
C LEU A 153 -9.36 -1.56 -0.09
N PRO A 154 -10.13 -2.43 0.59
CA PRO A 154 -9.63 -3.68 1.15
C PRO A 154 -9.50 -4.77 0.06
N LEU A 155 -8.80 -4.45 -1.03
CA LEU A 155 -8.49 -5.42 -2.08
C LEU A 155 -7.57 -6.53 -1.55
N PRO A 156 -7.66 -7.76 -2.09
CA PRO A 156 -6.69 -8.81 -1.81
C PRO A 156 -5.25 -8.36 -2.05
N LEU A 157 -4.31 -8.84 -1.23
CA LEU A 157 -2.91 -8.41 -1.32
C LEU A 157 -2.27 -8.79 -2.66
N GLU A 158 -2.67 -9.90 -3.24
CA GLU A 158 -2.23 -10.34 -4.55
C GLU A 158 -2.62 -9.32 -5.64
N HIS A 159 -3.84 -8.78 -5.58
CA HIS A 159 -4.28 -7.75 -6.52
C HIS A 159 -3.51 -6.43 -6.32
N LYS A 160 -3.30 -6.03 -5.07
CA LYS A 160 -2.46 -4.85 -4.76
C LYS A 160 -1.02 -5.03 -5.23
N GLN A 161 -0.46 -6.24 -5.08
CA GLN A 161 0.89 -6.55 -5.51
C GLN A 161 1.04 -6.47 -7.03
N LEU A 162 0.08 -7.01 -7.78
CA LEU A 162 0.07 -6.91 -9.25
C LEU A 162 0.02 -5.45 -9.73
N LEU A 163 -0.76 -4.59 -9.06
CA LEU A 163 -0.77 -3.16 -9.38
C LEU A 163 0.59 -2.50 -9.09
N LEU A 164 1.28 -2.88 -8.00
CA LEU A 164 2.60 -2.34 -7.69
C LEU A 164 3.67 -2.78 -8.69
N GLU A 165 3.55 -4.00 -9.23
CA GLU A 165 4.47 -4.57 -10.23
C GLU A 165 4.31 -3.95 -11.61
N ASN A 166 3.14 -3.41 -11.93
CA ASN A 166 2.86 -2.78 -13.22
C ASN A 166 3.48 -1.36 -13.28
N ARG A 167 4.27 -1.09 -14.31
CA ARG A 167 4.98 0.19 -14.49
C ARG A 167 4.17 1.26 -15.23
N SER A 168 3.09 0.88 -15.91
CA SER A 168 2.23 1.78 -16.69
C SER A 168 1.01 2.21 -15.89
N GLU A 169 0.81 3.52 -15.70
CA GLU A 169 -0.40 4.01 -15.01
C GLU A 169 -1.68 3.66 -15.78
N ALA A 170 -1.64 3.75 -17.11
CA ALA A 170 -2.80 3.39 -17.92
C ALA A 170 -3.20 1.92 -17.73
N GLU A 171 -2.21 1.02 -17.78
CA GLU A 171 -2.44 -0.41 -17.55
C GLU A 171 -2.88 -0.70 -16.11
N ARG A 172 -2.32 0.02 -15.10
CA ARG A 172 -2.78 -0.08 -13.70
C ARG A 172 -4.25 0.29 -13.56
N GLN A 173 -4.69 1.36 -14.25
CA GLN A 173 -6.09 1.80 -14.22
C GLN A 173 -7.02 0.77 -14.88
N GLU A 174 -6.62 0.20 -16.01
CA GLU A 174 -7.38 -0.87 -16.67
C GLU A 174 -7.48 -2.11 -15.78
N GLN A 175 -6.36 -2.57 -15.23
CA GLN A 175 -6.31 -3.70 -14.31
C GLN A 175 -7.16 -3.47 -13.06
N LEU A 176 -7.11 -2.28 -12.47
CA LEU A 176 -7.95 -1.94 -11.33
C LEU A 176 -9.43 -1.95 -11.70
N LEU A 177 -9.79 -1.40 -12.85
CA LEU A 177 -11.18 -1.40 -13.33
C LEU A 177 -11.72 -2.81 -13.51
N GLU A 178 -10.95 -3.73 -14.10
CA GLU A 178 -11.34 -5.13 -14.24
C GLU A 178 -11.57 -5.77 -12.86
N GLN A 179 -10.65 -5.59 -11.92
CA GLN A 179 -10.78 -6.10 -10.56
C GLN A 179 -12.04 -5.56 -9.84
N LEU A 180 -12.34 -4.27 -10.01
CA LEU A 180 -13.53 -3.67 -9.41
C LEU A 180 -14.82 -4.20 -10.05
N LYS A 181 -14.85 -4.39 -11.38
CA LYS A 181 -15.99 -4.99 -12.09
C LYS A 181 -16.29 -6.42 -11.63
N GLU A 182 -15.26 -7.22 -11.42
CA GLU A 182 -15.41 -8.58 -10.89
C GLU A 182 -15.89 -8.60 -9.43
N TRP A 183 -15.51 -7.61 -8.66
CA TRP A 183 -15.82 -7.54 -7.23
C TRP A 183 -17.21 -6.94 -6.94
N LEU A 184 -17.65 -5.98 -7.76
CA LEU A 184 -18.92 -5.26 -7.58
C LEU A 184 -20.14 -6.17 -7.36
N PRO A 185 -20.39 -7.23 -8.16
CA PRO A 185 -21.54 -8.11 -7.94
C PRO A 185 -21.54 -8.78 -6.57
N GLN A 186 -20.37 -9.16 -6.08
CA GLN A 186 -20.19 -9.77 -4.75
C GLN A 186 -20.52 -8.77 -3.64
N LEU A 187 -20.05 -7.53 -3.78
CA LEU A 187 -20.33 -6.45 -2.82
C LEU A 187 -21.82 -6.11 -2.77
N VAL A 188 -22.48 -6.02 -3.91
CA VAL A 188 -23.94 -5.81 -4.00
C VAL A 188 -24.69 -6.92 -3.26
N TYR A 189 -24.39 -8.18 -3.56
CA TYR A 189 -24.99 -9.32 -2.89
C TYR A 189 -24.79 -9.29 -1.37
N LEU A 190 -23.57 -9.00 -0.90
CA LEU A 190 -23.28 -8.91 0.52
C LEU A 190 -24.02 -7.75 1.20
N ASN A 191 -24.14 -6.61 0.51
CA ASN A 191 -24.88 -5.46 1.04
C ASN A 191 -26.37 -5.74 1.17
N GLU A 192 -26.99 -6.35 0.16
CA GLU A 192 -28.40 -6.77 0.22
C GLU A 192 -28.67 -7.75 1.38
N ARG A 193 -27.79 -8.72 1.59
CA ARG A 193 -27.91 -9.65 2.73
C ARG A 193 -27.83 -8.92 4.07
N ARG A 194 -26.90 -7.94 4.20
CA ARG A 194 -26.79 -7.11 5.42
C ARG A 194 -28.05 -6.30 5.68
N GLN A 195 -28.65 -5.73 4.64
CA GLN A 195 -29.89 -4.96 4.75
C GLN A 195 -31.07 -5.84 5.18
N ARG A 196 -31.24 -7.02 4.58
CA ARG A 196 -32.29 -7.98 4.98
C ARG A 196 -32.14 -8.45 6.43
N ALA A 197 -30.91 -8.71 6.89
CA ALA A 197 -30.64 -9.10 8.27
C ALA A 197 -30.99 -7.99 9.28
N ARG A 198 -30.77 -6.72 8.92
CA ARG A 198 -31.15 -5.56 9.74
C ARG A 198 -32.66 -5.31 9.76
N GLY A 199 -33.36 -5.55 8.63
CA GLY A 199 -34.81 -5.40 8.52
C GLY A 199 -35.60 -6.42 9.34
N ASN A 200 -35.09 -7.65 9.46
CA ASN A 200 -35.76 -8.73 10.21
C ASN A 200 -35.57 -8.62 11.74
N GLY A 201 -34.72 -7.70 12.24
CA GLY A 201 -34.50 -7.47 13.68
C GLY A 201 -35.48 -6.49 14.35
N HIS A 202 -36.40 -5.86 13.61
CA HIS A 202 -37.35 -4.87 14.14
C HIS A 202 -38.82 -5.38 14.24
N SER A 203 -39.08 -6.67 14.09
CA SER A 203 -40.44 -7.23 14.23
C SER A 203 -40.56 -8.15 15.43
N LEU A 204 -40.09 -7.73 16.60
CA LEU A 204 -40.44 -8.33 17.89
C LEU A 204 -40.55 -7.18 18.92
N ASN A 205 -41.69 -6.50 18.90
CA ASN A 205 -42.35 -5.88 20.05
C ASN A 205 -43.87 -5.84 19.81
#